data_ff539da938fa581c12a8b590fdad195a
#
_entry.id   ff539da938fa581c12a8b590fdad195a
#
_cell.length_a   1.000
_cell.length_b   1.000
_cell.length_c   1.000
_cell.angle_alpha   90.00
_cell.angle_beta   90.00
_cell.angle_gamma   90.00
#
_symmetry.space_group_name_H-M   'P 1'
#
loop_
_entity.id
_entity.type
_entity.pdbx_description
1 polymer ?
#
loop_
_entity_poly.entity_id
_entity_poly.type
_entity_poly.pdbx_seq_one_letter_code
_entity_poly.pdbx_strand_id
1 'polypeptide(L)'
;MSLAEPRLIRAGSDRAALSGATTRRRKPFRTRAYKVFRAVALIVVVAAFIAPLVWMFLASLKTNVDIYDASKTLVFSPTTANYETVLGRNNYLSFVFNSFWVAFASTVLSLIIGIPAAYSMSRFAMRRSALVVLMARIIPGVSLLVPWYYVFSNLSMVGGYSVLILSHMFVALPLIVYILMSYYDSMPLELEEAARVDGLTHIGAFLKVTLPLSVGGIATASILAFIFSWNNFMFALVLSGADTKTLPVAIFNFVAYASIDWGGLMAASVVVTIPIMVIALFTQKYIVSGLTAGATKG
;
A
#
# COMPACT_ATOMS: atom_id res chain seq x y z
N MET A 1 17.97 -87.60 2.01
CA MET A 1 18.15 -88.18 0.68
C MET A 1 17.85 -87.14 -0.34
N SER A 2 18.84 -86.92 -1.17
CA SER A 2 18.93 -86.17 -2.44
C SER A 2 18.68 -84.71 -2.43
N LEU A 3 19.79 -83.96 -2.41
CA LEU A 3 20.02 -82.62 -2.76
C LEU A 3 19.87 -82.41 -4.28
N ALA A 4 19.20 -81.33 -4.72
CA ALA A 4 19.26 -80.89 -6.10
C ALA A 4 19.56 -79.34 -6.07
N GLU A 5 20.76 -79.05 -6.51
CA GLU A 5 21.20 -77.67 -6.75
C GLU A 5 20.48 -77.02 -7.94
N PRO A 6 20.16 -75.74 -7.97
CA PRO A 6 19.78 -75.04 -9.17
C PRO A 6 20.97 -74.36 -9.85
N ARG A 7 21.10 -74.62 -11.12
CA ARG A 7 22.08 -74.08 -12.06
C ARG A 7 21.99 -72.55 -12.21
N LEU A 8 23.13 -71.93 -12.08
CA LEU A 8 23.40 -70.59 -12.49
C LEU A 8 23.32 -70.44 -14.02
N ILE A 9 22.32 -69.71 -14.53
CA ILE A 9 22.26 -69.27 -15.92
C ILE A 9 22.96 -67.92 -15.99
N ARG A 10 24.11 -67.92 -16.64
CA ARG A 10 24.80 -66.71 -17.13
C ARG A 10 23.94 -66.07 -18.22
N ALA A 11 23.33 -64.93 -17.96
CA ALA A 11 22.82 -64.06 -18.99
C ALA A 11 23.91 -63.04 -19.36
N GLY A 12 24.41 -63.17 -20.56
CA GLY A 12 25.45 -62.39 -21.15
C GLY A 12 25.00 -60.96 -21.45
N SER A 13 25.98 -60.13 -21.38
CA SER A 13 26.20 -58.86 -22.01
C SER A 13 25.36 -58.55 -23.25
N ASP A 14 24.38 -57.63 -23.12
CA ASP A 14 23.95 -56.75 -24.21
C ASP A 14 23.64 -55.37 -23.62
N ARG A 15 24.70 -54.73 -23.16
CA ARG A 15 24.73 -53.27 -22.91
C ARG A 15 25.51 -52.61 -24.01
N ALA A 16 24.94 -52.54 -25.19
CA ALA A 16 25.47 -51.65 -26.23
C ALA A 16 24.32 -50.99 -26.99
N ALA A 17 24.46 -49.69 -27.17
CA ALA A 17 23.70 -48.88 -28.09
C ALA A 17 22.26 -48.47 -27.68
N LEU A 18 22.14 -47.61 -26.64
CA LEU A 18 21.17 -46.52 -26.70
C LEU A 18 21.95 -45.18 -26.65
N SER A 19 22.59 -44.93 -27.79
CA SER A 19 23.19 -43.66 -28.18
C SER A 19 22.16 -42.55 -28.01
N GLY A 20 22.47 -41.58 -27.15
CA GLY A 20 21.65 -40.44 -26.84
C GLY A 20 21.32 -39.59 -28.07
N ALA A 21 20.15 -39.73 -28.58
CA ALA A 21 19.48 -38.74 -29.36
C ALA A 21 18.92 -37.68 -28.40
N THR A 22 19.72 -36.67 -28.07
CA THR A 22 19.22 -35.46 -27.44
C THR A 22 18.29 -34.78 -28.46
N THR A 23 17.02 -35.13 -28.40
CA THR A 23 15.98 -34.42 -29.12
C THR A 23 15.95 -32.99 -28.55
N ARG A 24 16.63 -32.08 -29.25
CA ARG A 24 16.52 -30.65 -29.06
C ARG A 24 15.05 -30.29 -29.26
N ARG A 25 14.26 -30.30 -28.16
CA ARG A 25 12.87 -29.90 -28.13
C ARG A 25 12.78 -28.47 -28.65
N ARG A 26 12.51 -28.31 -29.94
CA ARG A 26 12.18 -27.01 -30.55
C ARG A 26 11.01 -26.44 -29.79
N LYS A 27 11.23 -25.38 -28.98
CA LYS A 27 10.18 -24.69 -28.27
C LYS A 27 9.13 -24.27 -29.31
N PRO A 28 7.86 -24.64 -29.14
CA PRO A 28 6.87 -24.43 -30.17
C PRO A 28 6.71 -22.92 -30.47
N PHE A 29 6.53 -22.57 -31.73
CA PHE A 29 6.32 -21.19 -32.23
C PHE A 29 5.25 -20.42 -31.44
N ARG A 30 4.26 -21.13 -30.92
CA ARG A 30 3.19 -20.69 -30.03
C ARG A 30 3.69 -20.02 -28.74
N THR A 31 4.86 -20.41 -28.20
CA THR A 31 5.44 -19.80 -27.00
C THR A 31 6.07 -18.43 -27.26
N ARG A 32 6.55 -18.18 -28.47
CA ARG A 32 7.14 -16.89 -28.84
C ARG A 32 6.04 -15.86 -29.09
N ALA A 33 5.00 -16.22 -29.84
CA ALA A 33 3.83 -15.38 -30.06
C ALA A 33 3.14 -14.99 -28.75
N TYR A 34 2.96 -15.96 -27.83
CA TYR A 34 2.39 -15.69 -26.51
C TYR A 34 3.25 -14.74 -25.67
N LYS A 35 4.59 -14.88 -25.72
CA LYS A 35 5.50 -13.95 -25.01
C LYS A 35 5.42 -12.54 -25.56
N VAL A 36 5.36 -12.40 -26.89
CA VAL A 36 5.20 -11.08 -27.54
C VAL A 36 3.85 -10.48 -27.17
N PHE A 37 2.76 -11.24 -27.31
CA PHE A 37 1.43 -10.78 -26.91
C PHE A 37 1.40 -10.31 -25.45
N ARG A 38 1.95 -11.11 -24.52
CA ARG A 38 2.03 -10.75 -23.10
C ARG A 38 2.85 -9.48 -22.85
N ALA A 39 3.98 -9.31 -23.57
CA ALA A 39 4.81 -8.12 -23.45
C ALA A 39 4.08 -6.88 -23.97
N VAL A 40 3.41 -6.97 -25.13
CA VAL A 40 2.62 -5.87 -25.70
C VAL A 40 1.46 -5.53 -24.77
N ALA A 41 0.70 -6.52 -24.29
CA ALA A 41 -0.39 -6.30 -23.37
C ALA A 41 0.09 -5.59 -22.07
N LEU A 42 1.24 -6.02 -21.53
CA LEU A 42 1.85 -5.40 -20.36
C LEU A 42 2.24 -3.93 -20.64
N ILE A 43 2.87 -3.66 -21.79
CA ILE A 43 3.24 -2.29 -22.17
C ILE A 43 2.00 -1.41 -22.31
N VAL A 44 0.94 -1.89 -22.95
CA VAL A 44 -0.31 -1.13 -23.13
C VAL A 44 -0.94 -0.82 -21.76
N VAL A 45 -1.01 -1.81 -20.87
CA VAL A 45 -1.55 -1.61 -19.52
C VAL A 45 -0.71 -0.59 -18.75
N VAL A 46 0.63 -0.76 -18.74
CA VAL A 46 1.53 0.18 -18.06
C VAL A 46 1.41 1.59 -18.63
N ALA A 47 1.37 1.73 -19.97
CA ALA A 47 1.20 3.02 -20.61
C ALA A 47 -0.14 3.67 -20.24
N ALA A 48 -1.24 2.92 -20.19
CA ALA A 48 -2.55 3.42 -19.80
C ALA A 48 -2.58 3.95 -18.36
N PHE A 49 -1.86 3.30 -17.43
CA PHE A 49 -1.74 3.77 -16.04
C PHE A 49 -0.78 4.95 -15.86
N ILE A 50 0.27 5.03 -16.68
CA ILE A 50 1.26 6.12 -16.60
C ILE A 50 0.75 7.37 -17.34
N ALA A 51 -0.03 7.23 -18.40
CA ALA A 51 -0.49 8.34 -19.23
C ALA A 51 -1.13 9.50 -18.45
N PRO A 52 -2.05 9.27 -17.48
CA PRO A 52 -2.63 10.37 -16.71
C PRO A 52 -1.58 11.09 -15.83
N LEU A 53 -0.60 10.38 -15.30
CA LEU A 53 0.48 10.98 -14.50
C LEU A 53 1.41 11.83 -15.38
N VAL A 54 1.75 11.35 -16.56
CA VAL A 54 2.52 12.12 -17.56
C VAL A 54 1.74 13.36 -18.00
N TRP A 55 0.44 13.20 -18.26
CA TRP A 55 -0.41 14.34 -18.60
C TRP A 55 -0.46 15.39 -17.49
N MET A 56 -0.66 14.98 -16.24
CA MET A 56 -0.65 15.86 -15.07
C MET A 56 0.69 16.61 -14.98
N PHE A 57 1.82 15.92 -15.16
CA PHE A 57 3.15 16.52 -15.15
C PHE A 57 3.35 17.51 -16.31
N LEU A 58 2.96 17.14 -17.54
CA LEU A 58 3.05 18.05 -18.68
C LEU A 58 2.14 19.28 -18.50
N ALA A 59 0.93 19.10 -18.02
CA ALA A 59 0.00 20.19 -17.76
C ALA A 59 0.49 21.13 -16.66
N SER A 60 1.21 20.63 -15.65
CA SER A 60 1.81 21.48 -14.60
C SER A 60 2.89 22.44 -15.10
N LEU A 61 3.47 22.16 -16.28
CA LEU A 61 4.48 23.00 -16.95
C LEU A 61 3.87 23.95 -18.01
N LYS A 62 2.53 24.02 -18.11
CA LYS A 62 1.82 24.87 -19.08
C LYS A 62 1.20 26.08 -18.40
N THR A 63 1.04 27.16 -19.17
CA THR A 63 0.15 28.26 -18.77
C THR A 63 -1.31 27.82 -18.87
N ASN A 64 -2.22 28.47 -18.17
CA ASN A 64 -3.65 28.18 -18.30
C ASN A 64 -4.14 28.35 -19.74
N VAL A 65 -3.62 29.33 -20.49
CA VAL A 65 -3.96 29.51 -21.90
C VAL A 65 -3.53 28.31 -22.74
N ASP A 66 -2.33 27.80 -22.53
CA ASP A 66 -1.80 26.64 -23.27
C ASP A 66 -2.53 25.33 -22.94
N ILE A 67 -3.11 25.22 -21.73
CA ILE A 67 -3.90 24.04 -21.33
C ILE A 67 -5.21 23.95 -22.13
N TYR A 68 -5.83 25.12 -22.42
CA TYR A 68 -7.06 25.19 -23.21
C TYR A 68 -6.83 25.13 -24.74
N ASP A 69 -5.59 25.31 -25.20
CA ASP A 69 -5.23 25.28 -26.62
C ASP A 69 -4.89 23.85 -27.07
N ALA A 70 -5.79 23.24 -27.83
CA ALA A 70 -5.61 21.89 -28.35
C ALA A 70 -4.36 21.74 -29.25
N SER A 71 -3.92 22.83 -29.91
CA SER A 71 -2.70 22.80 -30.75
C SER A 71 -1.42 22.65 -29.92
N LYS A 72 -1.46 23.02 -28.64
CA LYS A 72 -0.35 22.93 -27.68
C LYS A 72 -0.37 21.70 -26.80
N THR A 73 -1.07 20.65 -27.21
CA THR A 73 -1.17 19.41 -26.43
C THR A 73 0.17 18.82 -26.06
N LEU A 74 1.10 18.67 -27.00
CA LEU A 74 2.43 18.10 -26.79
C LEU A 74 3.56 19.10 -27.05
N VAL A 75 3.34 20.10 -27.88
CA VAL A 75 4.36 21.12 -28.24
C VAL A 75 3.96 22.45 -27.64
N PHE A 76 4.65 22.86 -26.59
CA PHE A 76 4.40 24.11 -25.85
C PHE A 76 5.71 24.64 -25.25
N SER A 77 5.71 25.88 -24.76
CA SER A 77 6.85 26.47 -24.04
C SER A 77 6.71 26.16 -22.55
N PRO A 78 7.57 25.28 -21.97
CA PRO A 78 7.47 24.94 -20.55
C PRO A 78 7.69 26.15 -19.64
N THR A 79 6.90 26.23 -18.56
CA THR A 79 7.04 27.26 -17.51
C THR A 79 7.09 26.64 -16.12
N THR A 80 7.87 27.23 -15.22
CA THR A 80 7.93 26.86 -13.79
C THR A 80 7.05 27.75 -12.92
N ALA A 81 6.38 28.75 -13.50
CA ALA A 81 5.59 29.74 -12.76
C ALA A 81 4.51 29.13 -11.86
N ASN A 82 3.91 28.01 -12.27
CA ASN A 82 2.95 27.25 -11.46
C ASN A 82 3.58 26.73 -10.18
N TYR A 83 4.79 26.18 -10.26
CA TYR A 83 5.53 25.68 -9.08
C TYR A 83 5.99 26.82 -8.17
N GLU A 84 6.41 27.95 -8.74
CA GLU A 84 6.76 29.15 -7.96
C GLU A 84 5.54 29.67 -7.19
N THR A 85 4.35 29.63 -7.79
CA THR A 85 3.09 30.00 -7.12
C THR A 85 2.73 28.98 -6.03
N VAL A 86 2.82 27.69 -6.32
CA VAL A 86 2.49 26.61 -5.39
C VAL A 86 3.44 26.63 -4.19
N LEU A 87 4.74 26.66 -4.42
CA LEU A 87 5.74 26.53 -3.34
C LEU A 87 6.00 27.86 -2.60
N GLY A 88 5.90 28.99 -3.31
CA GLY A 88 6.27 30.30 -2.77
C GLY A 88 5.10 31.09 -2.18
N ARG A 89 4.01 31.29 -2.93
CA ARG A 89 2.93 32.21 -2.54
C ARG A 89 1.90 31.60 -1.61
N ASN A 90 1.65 30.29 -1.69
CA ASN A 90 0.53 29.63 -1.00
C ASN A 90 0.96 28.82 0.23
N ASN A 91 2.20 28.99 0.72
CA ASN A 91 2.73 28.26 1.89
C ASN A 91 2.49 26.73 1.83
N TYR A 92 2.58 26.15 0.63
CA TYR A 92 2.30 24.72 0.41
C TYR A 92 3.18 23.77 1.21
N LEU A 93 4.37 24.23 1.60
CA LEU A 93 5.25 23.43 2.47
C LEU A 93 4.62 23.17 3.84
N SER A 94 3.83 24.09 4.38
CA SER A 94 3.10 23.83 5.63
C SER A 94 2.03 22.76 5.45
N PHE A 95 1.33 22.76 4.31
CA PHE A 95 0.32 21.73 4.00
C PHE A 95 0.96 20.35 3.77
N VAL A 96 2.15 20.29 3.16
CA VAL A 96 2.95 19.06 3.04
C VAL A 96 3.32 18.54 4.43
N PHE A 97 3.83 19.42 5.29
CA PHE A 97 4.19 19.08 6.67
C PHE A 97 2.98 18.61 7.47
N ASN A 98 1.85 19.30 7.38
CA ASN A 98 0.60 18.93 8.03
C ASN A 98 0.14 17.53 7.61
N SER A 99 0.12 17.28 6.30
CA SER A 99 -0.23 15.95 5.77
C SER A 99 0.70 14.86 6.26
N PHE A 100 2.02 15.13 6.22
CA PHE A 100 3.01 14.18 6.72
C PHE A 100 2.82 13.90 8.21
N TRP A 101 2.69 14.97 9.03
CA TRP A 101 2.55 14.82 10.46
C TRP A 101 1.29 14.05 10.85
N VAL A 102 0.14 14.40 10.26
CA VAL A 102 -1.12 13.70 10.52
C VAL A 102 -1.05 12.24 10.07
N ALA A 103 -0.51 11.97 8.87
CA ALA A 103 -0.37 10.62 8.35
C ALA A 103 0.60 9.78 9.19
N PHE A 104 1.72 10.35 9.58
CA PHE A 104 2.73 9.68 10.42
C PHE A 104 2.18 9.38 11.82
N ALA A 105 1.64 10.40 12.50
CA ALA A 105 1.15 10.25 13.86
C ALA A 105 -0.04 9.28 13.93
N SER A 106 -1.01 9.39 13.01
CA SER A 106 -2.14 8.45 12.96
C SER A 106 -1.71 7.02 12.68
N THR A 107 -0.73 6.82 11.80
CA THR A 107 -0.18 5.49 11.49
C THR A 107 0.54 4.90 12.68
N VAL A 108 1.44 5.66 13.33
CA VAL A 108 2.20 5.18 14.49
C VAL A 108 1.28 4.82 15.65
N LEU A 109 0.34 5.70 15.98
CA LEU A 109 -0.63 5.43 17.06
C LEU A 109 -1.53 4.23 16.74
N SER A 110 -1.95 4.10 15.47
CA SER A 110 -2.72 2.93 15.04
C SER A 110 -1.91 1.63 15.09
N LEU A 111 -0.60 1.67 14.85
CA LEU A 111 0.29 0.51 14.99
C LEU A 111 0.49 0.13 16.46
N ILE A 112 0.69 1.09 17.34
CA ILE A 112 0.86 0.84 18.78
C ILE A 112 -0.33 0.08 19.35
N ILE A 113 -1.54 0.40 18.91
CA ILE A 113 -2.77 -0.27 19.33
C ILE A 113 -3.03 -1.53 18.48
N GLY A 114 -2.86 -1.44 17.18
CA GLY A 114 -3.25 -2.46 16.21
C GLY A 114 -2.39 -3.71 16.22
N ILE A 115 -1.07 -3.56 16.48
CA ILE A 115 -0.15 -4.71 16.54
C ILE A 115 -0.55 -5.67 17.67
N PRO A 116 -0.64 -5.25 18.95
CA PRO A 116 -1.05 -6.15 20.02
C PRO A 116 -2.50 -6.62 19.89
N ALA A 117 -3.39 -5.78 19.36
CA ALA A 117 -4.78 -6.16 19.12
C ALA A 117 -4.89 -7.28 18.08
N ALA A 118 -4.24 -7.14 16.94
CA ALA A 118 -4.22 -8.16 15.88
C ALA A 118 -3.61 -9.47 16.35
N TYR A 119 -2.50 -9.39 17.11
CA TYR A 119 -1.87 -10.57 17.71
C TYR A 119 -2.83 -11.31 18.64
N SER A 120 -3.46 -10.58 19.57
CA SER A 120 -4.40 -11.18 20.52
C SER A 120 -5.60 -11.80 19.80
N MET A 121 -6.16 -11.12 18.81
CA MET A 121 -7.32 -11.63 18.04
C MET A 121 -6.97 -12.90 17.26
N SER A 122 -5.76 -13.00 16.72
CA SER A 122 -5.26 -14.18 16.02
C SER A 122 -5.01 -15.34 16.99
N ARG A 123 -4.21 -15.12 18.03
CA ARG A 123 -3.72 -16.18 18.92
C ARG A 123 -4.77 -16.71 19.89
N PHE A 124 -5.68 -15.86 20.36
CA PHE A 124 -6.75 -16.27 21.28
C PHE A 124 -8.09 -16.51 20.58
N ALA A 125 -8.09 -16.67 19.26
CA ALA A 125 -9.28 -16.97 18.45
C ALA A 125 -10.47 -16.00 18.71
N MET A 126 -10.17 -14.71 18.92
CA MET A 126 -11.17 -13.69 19.25
C MET A 126 -11.96 -13.23 18.01
N ARG A 127 -12.57 -14.18 17.30
CA ARG A 127 -13.27 -13.95 16.02
C ARG A 127 -14.36 -12.88 16.11
N ARG A 128 -15.10 -12.82 17.23
CA ARG A 128 -16.16 -11.81 17.42
C ARG A 128 -15.58 -10.40 17.50
N SER A 129 -14.51 -10.19 18.26
CA SER A 129 -13.83 -8.90 18.36
C SER A 129 -13.23 -8.47 17.02
N ALA A 130 -12.63 -9.40 16.29
CA ALA A 130 -12.12 -9.15 14.92
C ALA A 130 -13.24 -8.72 13.97
N LEU A 131 -14.41 -9.38 14.03
CA LEU A 131 -15.58 -8.99 13.22
C LEU A 131 -16.07 -7.58 13.58
N VAL A 132 -16.13 -7.20 14.84
CA VAL A 132 -16.53 -5.85 15.27
C VAL A 132 -15.58 -4.80 14.71
N VAL A 133 -14.26 -5.02 14.80
CA VAL A 133 -13.25 -4.12 14.22
C VAL A 133 -13.40 -4.00 12.71
N LEU A 134 -13.64 -5.12 12.02
CA LEU A 134 -13.82 -5.13 10.57
C LEU A 134 -15.14 -4.47 10.13
N MET A 135 -16.22 -4.62 10.93
CA MET A 135 -17.48 -3.95 10.64
C MET A 135 -17.35 -2.42 10.67
N ALA A 136 -16.42 -1.86 11.43
CA ALA A 136 -16.14 -0.43 11.41
C ALA A 136 -15.72 0.07 10.01
N ARG A 137 -15.15 -0.77 9.15
CA ARG A 137 -14.80 -0.43 7.77
C ARG A 137 -15.97 -0.42 6.79
N ILE A 138 -17.08 -1.05 7.16
CA ILE A 138 -18.29 -1.09 6.31
C ILE A 138 -19.00 0.26 6.36
N ILE A 139 -18.84 0.99 7.48
CA ILE A 139 -19.45 2.32 7.65
C ILE A 139 -18.77 3.30 6.67
N PRO A 140 -19.52 3.91 5.73
CA PRO A 140 -18.95 4.92 4.85
C PRO A 140 -18.42 6.10 5.66
N GLY A 141 -17.14 6.46 5.48
CA GLY A 141 -16.50 7.57 6.22
C GLY A 141 -17.27 8.87 6.10
N VAL A 142 -17.91 9.12 4.95
CA VAL A 142 -18.75 10.31 4.73
C VAL A 142 -19.93 10.39 5.72
N SER A 143 -20.53 9.27 6.09
CA SER A 143 -21.64 9.22 7.03
C SER A 143 -21.24 9.64 8.45
N LEU A 144 -19.95 9.59 8.75
CA LEU A 144 -19.39 9.94 10.06
C LEU A 144 -18.97 11.40 10.16
N LEU A 145 -18.92 12.16 9.06
CA LEU A 145 -18.42 13.54 9.07
C LEU A 145 -19.22 14.44 10.00
N VAL A 146 -20.56 14.40 9.89
CA VAL A 146 -21.44 15.25 10.72
C VAL A 146 -21.41 14.84 12.19
N PRO A 147 -21.59 13.55 12.56
CA PRO A 147 -21.44 13.10 13.95
C PRO A 147 -20.07 13.44 14.56
N TRP A 148 -19.00 13.26 13.80
CA TRP A 148 -17.64 13.56 14.27
C TRP A 148 -17.44 15.06 14.49
N TYR A 149 -17.88 15.90 13.52
CA TYR A 149 -17.82 17.34 13.68
C TYR A 149 -18.57 17.79 14.93
N TYR A 150 -19.79 17.29 15.17
CA TYR A 150 -20.58 17.61 16.33
C TYR A 150 -19.86 17.25 17.64
N VAL A 151 -19.36 16.01 17.76
CA VAL A 151 -18.64 15.55 18.95
C VAL A 151 -17.38 16.37 19.20
N PHE A 152 -16.54 16.53 18.19
CA PHE A 152 -15.27 17.23 18.35
C PHE A 152 -15.42 18.76 18.47
N SER A 153 -16.48 19.33 17.93
CA SER A 153 -16.83 20.75 18.16
C SER A 153 -17.20 21.00 19.63
N ASN A 154 -18.02 20.13 20.23
CA ASN A 154 -18.34 20.21 21.65
C ASN A 154 -17.11 20.03 22.57
N LEU A 155 -16.10 19.31 22.11
CA LEU A 155 -14.83 19.12 22.81
C LEU A 155 -13.81 20.21 22.49
N SER A 156 -14.16 21.22 21.68
CA SER A 156 -13.27 22.30 21.22
C SER A 156 -11.99 21.78 20.51
N MET A 157 -12.09 20.64 19.85
CA MET A 157 -10.95 19.98 19.16
C MET A 157 -10.90 20.28 17.67
N VAL A 158 -11.98 20.78 17.06
CA VAL A 158 -12.04 21.08 15.62
C VAL A 158 -10.99 22.15 15.30
N GLY A 159 -10.29 21.97 14.20
CA GLY A 159 -9.20 22.84 13.77
C GLY A 159 -7.83 22.42 14.28
N GLY A 160 -7.73 21.49 15.22
CA GLY A 160 -6.47 20.98 15.77
C GLY A 160 -5.93 19.72 15.05
N TYR A 161 -4.67 19.40 15.28
CA TYR A 161 -4.07 18.14 14.79
C TYR A 161 -4.67 16.90 15.45
N SER A 162 -5.05 16.98 16.72
CA SER A 162 -5.57 15.84 17.48
C SER A 162 -6.82 15.24 16.85
N VAL A 163 -7.77 16.07 16.42
CA VAL A 163 -8.99 15.59 15.76
C VAL A 163 -8.69 14.94 14.42
N LEU A 164 -7.75 15.49 13.64
CA LEU A 164 -7.32 14.91 12.38
C LEU A 164 -6.65 13.55 12.60
N ILE A 165 -5.74 13.46 13.57
CA ILE A 165 -5.06 12.21 13.91
C ILE A 165 -6.08 11.15 14.34
N LEU A 166 -7.00 11.47 15.24
CA LEU A 166 -8.02 10.54 15.72
C LEU A 166 -8.96 10.08 14.59
N SER A 167 -9.38 11.00 13.71
CA SER A 167 -10.24 10.65 12.57
C SER A 167 -9.54 9.75 11.57
N HIS A 168 -8.24 9.97 11.31
CA HIS A 168 -7.46 9.11 10.42
C HIS A 168 -7.16 7.75 11.06
N MET A 169 -6.95 7.69 12.38
CA MET A 169 -6.82 6.43 13.11
C MET A 169 -8.07 5.56 13.01
N PHE A 170 -9.26 6.15 13.00
CA PHE A 170 -10.51 5.40 12.86
C PHE A 170 -10.53 4.57 11.57
N VAL A 171 -9.93 5.06 10.49
CA VAL A 171 -9.81 4.32 9.23
C VAL A 171 -8.57 3.41 9.20
N ALA A 172 -7.45 3.87 9.74
CA ALA A 172 -6.17 3.16 9.71
C ALA A 172 -6.14 1.93 10.62
N LEU A 173 -6.69 2.03 11.84
CA LEU A 173 -6.62 0.97 12.83
C LEU A 173 -7.28 -0.34 12.37
N PRO A 174 -8.52 -0.36 11.85
CA PRO A 174 -9.12 -1.59 11.34
C PRO A 174 -8.35 -2.21 10.17
N LEU A 175 -7.72 -1.37 9.32
CA LEU A 175 -6.89 -1.83 8.22
C LEU A 175 -5.65 -2.56 8.73
N ILE A 176 -4.95 -1.94 9.70
CA ILE A 176 -3.75 -2.51 10.33
C ILE A 176 -4.08 -3.84 11.01
N VAL A 177 -5.17 -3.88 11.80
CA VAL A 177 -5.62 -5.09 12.49
C VAL A 177 -5.91 -6.20 11.47
N TYR A 178 -6.60 -5.90 10.38
CA TYR A 178 -6.93 -6.88 9.35
C TYR A 178 -5.68 -7.49 8.68
N ILE A 179 -4.74 -6.64 8.29
CA ILE A 179 -3.52 -7.09 7.62
C ILE A 179 -2.65 -7.92 8.57
N LEU A 180 -2.45 -7.43 9.78
CA LEU A 180 -1.60 -8.09 10.76
C LEU A 180 -2.22 -9.39 11.29
N MET A 181 -3.54 -9.44 11.50
CA MET A 181 -4.21 -10.66 11.89
C MET A 181 -4.01 -11.76 10.84
N SER A 182 -4.22 -11.45 9.54
CA SER A 182 -3.94 -12.39 8.45
C SER A 182 -2.48 -12.84 8.41
N TYR A 183 -1.56 -11.94 8.74
CA TYR A 183 -0.13 -12.24 8.82
C TYR A 183 0.18 -13.19 9.98
N TYR A 184 -0.33 -12.91 11.18
CA TYR A 184 -0.17 -13.78 12.36
C TYR A 184 -0.83 -15.14 12.17
N ASP A 185 -2.00 -15.21 11.53
CA ASP A 185 -2.68 -16.48 11.21
C ASP A 185 -1.86 -17.38 10.26
N SER A 186 -0.97 -16.78 9.45
CA SER A 186 -0.08 -17.52 8.55
C SER A 186 1.22 -17.96 9.22
N MET A 187 1.55 -17.44 10.39
CA MET A 187 2.79 -17.73 11.12
C MET A 187 2.63 -18.98 11.96
N PRO A 188 3.58 -19.95 11.87
CA PRO A 188 3.54 -21.18 12.66
C PRO A 188 3.51 -20.89 14.16
N LEU A 189 2.57 -21.51 14.88
CA LEU A 189 2.41 -21.34 16.34
C LEU A 189 3.57 -21.98 17.10
N GLU A 190 4.17 -23.02 16.54
CA GLU A 190 5.28 -23.79 17.09
C GLU A 190 6.49 -22.91 17.44
N LEU A 191 6.69 -21.79 16.73
CA LEU A 191 7.77 -20.86 17.04
C LEU A 191 7.57 -20.17 18.39
N GLU A 192 6.34 -19.84 18.73
CA GLU A 192 5.99 -19.23 20.01
C GLU A 192 5.99 -20.28 21.13
N GLU A 193 5.53 -21.50 20.83
CA GLU A 193 5.53 -22.62 21.77
C GLU A 193 6.97 -23.03 22.15
N ALA A 194 7.88 -23.12 21.18
CA ALA A 194 9.30 -23.38 21.44
C ALA A 194 9.91 -22.31 22.35
N ALA A 195 9.66 -21.03 22.06
CA ALA A 195 10.14 -19.92 22.88
C ALA A 195 9.60 -19.98 24.34
N ARG A 196 8.38 -20.49 24.53
CA ARG A 196 7.78 -20.69 25.85
C ARG A 196 8.39 -21.86 26.59
N VAL A 197 8.75 -22.95 25.89
CA VAL A 197 9.51 -24.08 26.45
C VAL A 197 10.89 -23.61 26.92
N ASP A 198 11.50 -22.65 26.19
CA ASP A 198 12.76 -21.98 26.57
C ASP A 198 12.61 -20.98 27.75
N GLY A 199 11.41 -20.89 28.35
CA GLY A 199 11.15 -20.12 29.57
C GLY A 199 10.60 -18.71 29.32
N LEU A 200 10.25 -18.34 28.10
CA LEU A 200 9.60 -17.05 27.83
C LEU A 200 8.11 -17.08 28.23
N THR A 201 7.64 -15.95 28.77
CA THR A 201 6.20 -15.71 28.94
C THR A 201 5.53 -15.49 27.57
N HIS A 202 4.18 -15.49 27.49
CA HIS A 202 3.44 -15.14 26.28
C HIS A 202 3.85 -13.77 25.71
N ILE A 203 3.99 -12.76 26.57
CA ILE A 203 4.44 -11.43 26.15
C ILE A 203 5.91 -11.48 25.69
N GLY A 204 6.74 -12.25 26.37
CA GLY A 204 8.15 -12.47 25.99
C GLY A 204 8.29 -13.11 24.62
N ALA A 205 7.51 -14.15 24.33
CA ALA A 205 7.47 -14.82 23.03
C ALA A 205 6.95 -13.85 21.94
N PHE A 206 5.90 -13.08 22.23
CA PHE A 206 5.41 -12.04 21.32
C PHE A 206 6.52 -11.02 20.98
N LEU A 207 7.14 -10.40 21.98
CA LEU A 207 8.12 -9.31 21.76
C LEU A 207 9.44 -9.79 21.16
N LYS A 208 9.92 -11.01 21.52
CA LYS A 208 11.23 -11.51 21.09
C LYS A 208 11.19 -12.40 19.86
N VAL A 209 10.05 -13.01 19.54
CA VAL A 209 9.91 -13.94 18.40
C VAL A 209 8.90 -13.42 17.39
N THR A 210 7.64 -13.27 17.78
CA THR A 210 6.55 -12.94 16.82
C THR A 210 6.71 -11.53 16.23
N LEU A 211 6.98 -10.53 17.05
CA LEU A 211 7.10 -9.14 16.62
C LEU A 211 8.27 -8.93 15.63
N PRO A 212 9.51 -9.43 15.89
CA PRO A 212 10.60 -9.34 14.91
C PRO A 212 10.31 -10.09 13.60
N LEU A 213 9.66 -11.25 13.67
CA LEU A 213 9.29 -12.02 12.48
C LEU A 213 8.17 -11.35 11.67
N SER A 214 7.37 -10.49 12.29
CA SER A 214 6.25 -9.78 11.65
C SER A 214 6.62 -8.44 11.00
N VAL A 215 7.90 -8.06 10.97
CA VAL A 215 8.36 -6.78 10.39
C VAL A 215 7.85 -6.57 8.95
N GLY A 216 7.80 -7.62 8.13
CA GLY A 216 7.26 -7.54 6.76
C GLY A 216 5.77 -7.19 6.72
N GLY A 217 4.97 -7.81 7.58
CA GLY A 217 3.54 -7.51 7.74
C GLY A 217 3.30 -6.11 8.32
N ILE A 218 4.07 -5.73 9.33
CA ILE A 218 4.01 -4.41 9.95
C ILE A 218 4.36 -3.32 8.94
N ALA A 219 5.43 -3.51 8.16
CA ALA A 219 5.81 -2.57 7.11
C ALA A 219 4.69 -2.40 6.07
N THR A 220 4.09 -3.50 5.61
CA THR A 220 2.95 -3.46 4.67
C THR A 220 1.76 -2.71 5.24
N ALA A 221 1.37 -3.02 6.48
CA ALA A 221 0.25 -2.37 7.17
C ALA A 221 0.51 -0.87 7.37
N SER A 222 1.74 -0.51 7.78
CA SER A 222 2.18 0.88 7.99
C SER A 222 2.07 1.72 6.71
N ILE A 223 2.58 1.19 5.61
CA ILE A 223 2.59 1.88 4.32
C ILE A 223 1.17 2.14 3.83
N LEU A 224 0.32 1.11 3.88
CA LEU A 224 -1.06 1.25 3.45
C LEU A 224 -1.83 2.22 4.35
N ALA A 225 -1.64 2.16 5.67
CA ALA A 225 -2.26 3.10 6.60
C ALA A 225 -1.78 4.55 6.34
N PHE A 226 -0.48 4.74 6.12
CA PHE A 226 0.09 6.04 5.79
C PHE A 226 -0.48 6.60 4.48
N ILE A 227 -0.54 5.80 3.40
CA ILE A 227 -1.10 6.21 2.12
C ILE A 227 -2.58 6.59 2.26
N PHE A 228 -3.35 5.82 3.01
CA PHE A 228 -4.76 6.14 3.29
C PHE A 228 -4.91 7.46 4.03
N SER A 229 -4.09 7.70 5.05
CA SER A 229 -4.10 8.93 5.82
C SER A 229 -3.65 10.12 4.98
N TRP A 230 -2.56 9.98 4.21
CA TRP A 230 -2.04 11.02 3.33
C TRP A 230 -3.05 11.50 2.29
N ASN A 231 -3.81 10.57 1.70
CA ASN A 231 -4.82 10.87 0.68
C ASN A 231 -6.19 11.24 1.27
N ASN A 232 -6.31 11.30 2.60
CA ASN A 232 -7.59 11.58 3.22
C ASN A 232 -7.98 13.05 3.00
N PHE A 233 -9.06 13.24 2.25
CA PHE A 233 -9.62 14.54 1.96
C PHE A 233 -10.81 14.88 2.86
N MET A 234 -11.72 13.91 3.04
CA MET A 234 -13.04 14.17 3.63
C MET A 234 -12.99 14.63 5.08
N PHE A 235 -12.25 13.91 5.94
CA PHE A 235 -12.12 14.30 7.34
C PHE A 235 -11.34 15.62 7.47
N ALA A 236 -10.28 15.78 6.67
CA ALA A 236 -9.49 17.00 6.68
C ALA A 236 -10.29 18.23 6.21
N LEU A 237 -11.18 18.06 5.21
CA LEU A 237 -12.04 19.15 4.73
C LEU A 237 -12.96 19.70 5.83
N VAL A 238 -13.50 18.82 6.67
CA VAL A 238 -14.50 19.18 7.70
C VAL A 238 -13.87 19.55 9.04
N LEU A 239 -12.76 18.90 9.39
CA LEU A 239 -12.19 18.97 10.75
C LEU A 239 -10.91 19.82 10.84
N SER A 240 -10.24 20.19 9.72
CA SER A 240 -9.05 21.03 9.78
C SER A 240 -9.38 22.50 10.03
N GLY A 241 -8.45 23.20 10.65
CA GLY A 241 -8.45 24.66 10.78
C GLY A 241 -7.55 25.32 9.74
N ALA A 242 -7.39 26.64 9.84
CA ALA A 242 -6.55 27.42 8.93
C ALA A 242 -5.10 26.91 8.90
N ASP A 243 -4.54 26.58 10.08
CA ASP A 243 -3.14 26.19 10.24
C ASP A 243 -2.90 24.70 10.09
N THR A 244 -3.95 23.87 10.11
CA THR A 244 -3.86 22.41 10.08
C THR A 244 -4.37 21.80 8.78
N LYS A 245 -4.67 22.63 7.77
CA LYS A 245 -5.07 22.14 6.44
C LYS A 245 -4.05 21.16 5.90
N THR A 246 -4.57 20.04 5.40
CA THR A 246 -3.74 19.02 4.73
C THR A 246 -3.63 19.33 3.24
N LEU A 247 -2.64 18.74 2.60
CA LEU A 247 -2.32 18.96 1.20
C LEU A 247 -3.49 18.62 0.24
N PRO A 248 -4.24 17.51 0.40
CA PRO A 248 -5.42 17.25 -0.43
C PRO A 248 -6.49 18.36 -0.34
N VAL A 249 -6.68 18.98 0.82
CA VAL A 249 -7.63 20.08 1.00
C VAL A 249 -7.10 21.37 0.36
N ALA A 250 -5.79 21.60 0.48
CA ALA A 250 -5.17 22.82 -0.07
C ALA A 250 -5.23 22.90 -1.61
N ILE A 251 -5.34 21.77 -2.30
CA ILE A 251 -5.53 21.73 -3.76
C ILE A 251 -6.78 22.52 -4.19
N PHE A 252 -7.82 22.55 -3.38
CA PHE A 252 -9.03 23.31 -3.67
C PHE A 252 -8.82 24.82 -3.70
N ASN A 253 -7.71 25.33 -3.20
CA ASN A 253 -7.37 26.77 -3.32
C ASN A 253 -7.19 27.20 -4.79
N PHE A 254 -6.94 26.27 -5.72
CA PHE A 254 -6.84 26.55 -7.17
C PHE A 254 -8.19 26.51 -7.89
N VAL A 255 -9.26 26.13 -7.19
CA VAL A 255 -10.63 26.09 -7.73
C VAL A 255 -11.38 27.28 -7.17
N ALA A 256 -11.32 28.40 -7.87
CA ALA A 256 -12.11 29.58 -7.53
C ALA A 256 -13.49 29.54 -8.20
N TYR A 257 -14.45 30.31 -7.64
CA TYR A 257 -15.82 30.32 -8.13
C TYR A 257 -15.95 30.80 -9.60
N ALA A 258 -15.05 31.71 -10.03
CA ALA A 258 -15.08 32.30 -11.37
C ALA A 258 -14.15 31.60 -12.38
N SER A 259 -13.15 30.90 -11.92
CA SER A 259 -12.15 30.26 -12.80
C SER A 259 -11.38 29.17 -12.05
N ILE A 260 -10.85 28.20 -12.80
CA ILE A 260 -9.96 27.17 -12.28
C ILE A 260 -8.54 27.48 -12.77
N ASP A 261 -7.60 27.60 -11.86
CA ASP A 261 -6.18 27.62 -12.19
C ASP A 261 -5.69 26.19 -12.42
N TRP A 262 -5.84 25.71 -13.65
CA TRP A 262 -5.44 24.34 -14.02
C TRP A 262 -3.94 24.10 -13.91
N GLY A 263 -3.11 25.10 -14.27
CA GLY A 263 -1.66 24.99 -14.15
C GLY A 263 -1.23 24.81 -12.69
N GLY A 264 -1.73 25.65 -11.81
CA GLY A 264 -1.50 25.57 -10.37
C GLY A 264 -2.07 24.28 -9.76
N LEU A 265 -3.29 23.90 -10.16
CA LEU A 265 -3.93 22.64 -9.73
C LEU A 265 -3.07 21.42 -10.08
N MET A 266 -2.56 21.35 -11.32
CA MET A 266 -1.72 20.25 -11.79
C MET A 266 -0.36 20.26 -11.08
N ALA A 267 0.28 21.41 -10.89
CA ALA A 267 1.53 21.54 -10.15
C ALA A 267 1.37 21.10 -8.68
N ALA A 268 0.30 21.51 -8.01
CA ALA A 268 -0.03 21.06 -6.65
C ALA A 268 -0.26 19.56 -6.60
N SER A 269 -0.97 18.99 -7.59
CA SER A 269 -1.22 17.54 -7.70
C SER A 269 0.08 16.74 -7.91
N VAL A 270 1.05 17.26 -8.67
CA VAL A 270 2.39 16.67 -8.78
C VAL A 270 3.08 16.65 -7.42
N VAL A 271 3.06 17.78 -6.69
CA VAL A 271 3.68 17.88 -5.35
C VAL A 271 3.06 16.88 -4.37
N VAL A 272 1.72 16.67 -4.41
CA VAL A 272 1.04 15.63 -3.59
C VAL A 272 1.47 14.23 -3.96
N THR A 273 1.66 13.95 -5.25
CA THR A 273 1.91 12.61 -5.77
C THR A 273 3.35 12.13 -5.52
N ILE A 274 4.33 13.04 -5.60
CA ILE A 274 5.76 12.69 -5.46
C ILE A 274 6.08 11.94 -4.17
N PRO A 275 5.70 12.39 -2.96
CA PRO A 275 6.02 11.68 -1.73
C PRO A 275 5.47 10.26 -1.70
N ILE A 276 4.23 10.07 -2.20
CA ILE A 276 3.61 8.74 -2.28
C ILE A 276 4.34 7.84 -3.27
N MET A 277 4.71 8.36 -4.43
CA MET A 277 5.49 7.59 -5.41
C MET A 277 6.84 7.16 -4.83
N VAL A 278 7.52 8.07 -4.13
CA VAL A 278 8.79 7.76 -3.46
C VAL A 278 8.60 6.65 -2.42
N ILE A 279 7.61 6.78 -1.53
CA ILE A 279 7.29 5.75 -0.54
C ILE A 279 6.95 4.43 -1.23
N ALA A 280 6.10 4.43 -2.25
CA ALA A 280 5.70 3.24 -2.97
C ALA A 280 6.89 2.51 -3.63
N LEU A 281 7.82 3.25 -4.25
CA LEU A 281 9.03 2.68 -4.88
C LEU A 281 9.93 1.98 -3.86
N PHE A 282 10.15 2.57 -2.69
CA PHE A 282 10.99 1.94 -1.65
C PHE A 282 10.30 0.76 -0.96
N THR A 283 8.98 0.76 -0.92
CA THR A 283 8.20 -0.18 -0.12
C THR A 283 7.52 -1.28 -0.93
N GLN A 284 7.54 -1.19 -2.26
CA GLN A 284 6.91 -2.19 -3.17
C GLN A 284 7.25 -3.65 -2.84
N LYS A 285 8.50 -3.93 -2.44
CA LYS A 285 8.95 -5.28 -2.06
C LYS A 285 8.21 -5.83 -0.85
N TYR A 286 7.86 -4.99 0.11
CA TYR A 286 7.12 -5.39 1.31
C TYR A 286 5.63 -5.58 1.02
N ILE A 287 5.06 -4.72 0.17
CA ILE A 287 3.64 -4.83 -0.26
C ILE A 287 3.42 -6.16 -1.00
N VAL A 288 4.31 -6.49 -1.95
CA VAL A 288 4.20 -7.74 -2.71
C VAL A 288 4.34 -8.96 -1.79
N SER A 289 5.30 -8.96 -0.87
CA SER A 289 5.49 -10.09 0.06
C SER A 289 4.33 -10.24 1.04
N GLY A 290 3.77 -9.14 1.57
CA GLY A 290 2.64 -9.17 2.49
C GLY A 290 1.33 -9.63 1.85
N LEU A 291 1.07 -9.24 0.60
CA LEU A 291 -0.12 -9.68 -0.14
C LEU A 291 -0.03 -11.13 -0.60
N THR A 292 1.17 -11.61 -0.93
CA THR A 292 1.38 -13.01 -1.39
C THR A 292 1.41 -14.01 -0.25
N ALA A 293 1.79 -13.63 0.97
CA ALA A 293 1.76 -14.50 2.14
C ALA A 293 0.33 -15.02 2.45
N GLY A 294 -0.71 -14.25 2.11
CA GLY A 294 -2.11 -14.68 2.23
C GLY A 294 -2.64 -15.52 1.05
N ALA A 295 -1.97 -15.48 -0.11
CA ALA A 295 -2.44 -16.11 -1.34
C ALA A 295 -1.87 -17.51 -1.61
N THR A 296 -0.87 -17.95 -0.86
CA THR A 296 -0.19 -19.26 -1.04
C THR A 296 -0.85 -20.42 -0.30
N LYS A 297 -2.08 -20.28 0.19
CA LYS A 297 -2.92 -21.38 0.67
C LYS A 297 -3.77 -21.92 -0.49
N GLY A 298 -3.12 -22.57 -1.45
CA GLY A 298 -3.73 -23.31 -2.52
C GLY A 298 -2.80 -24.43 -2.96
#